data_5bbace747f27e0b305ccb2bac3f6092f
#
_entry.id   5bbace747f27e0b305ccb2bac3f6092f
#
_cell.length_a   1.000
_cell.length_b   1.000
_cell.length_c   1.000
_cell.angle_alpha   90.00
_cell.angle_beta   90.00
_cell.angle_gamma   90.00
#
_symmetry.space_group_name_H-M   'P 1'
#
loop_
_entity.id
_entity.type
_entity.pdbx_description
1 polymer ?
#
loop_
_entity_poly.entity_id
_entity_poly.type
_entity_poly.pdbx_seq_one_letter_code
_entity_poly.pdbx_strand_id
1 'polypeptide(L)'
;LTRRLVDVAQDVIIKQEDCGTDKGYWVEAIVDRKTNTVIESLFDRLVGRYSKQEVTDPKTGEVIIESDEFISEAIAQKIVAAGVEGMYIRSAFTCKSIYGVCKKCYGRNMATGKDVEVGEAVGIMAAQSIGEPGTQLTMRTFHTGGVASADGGDITQCLPRVEELFEARCPKGVAVLAQISGEITSIEQVETGYEVVVSNDKESIVHKLSLVQAIRPWLKVGATIEAGDKITEG
;
A
#
# COMPACT_ATOMS: atom_id res chain seq x y z
N LEU A 1 21.38 -0.02 -7.00
CA LEU A 1 20.05 0.21 -6.44
C LEU A 1 20.05 1.42 -5.50
N THR A 2 20.81 1.45 -4.40
CA THR A 2 20.82 2.52 -3.38
C THR A 2 20.98 3.91 -3.98
N ARG A 3 21.97 4.13 -4.89
CA ARG A 3 22.17 5.42 -5.54
C ARG A 3 20.92 5.89 -6.30
N ARG A 4 20.29 5.01 -7.05
CA ARG A 4 19.06 5.36 -7.80
C ARG A 4 17.90 5.68 -6.86
N LEU A 5 17.75 4.93 -5.74
CA LEU A 5 16.75 5.24 -4.73
C LEU A 5 16.97 6.62 -4.10
N VAL A 6 18.23 6.96 -3.79
CA VAL A 6 18.58 8.28 -3.24
C VAL A 6 18.30 9.38 -4.25
N ASP A 7 18.67 9.20 -5.53
CA ASP A 7 18.46 10.20 -6.58
C ASP A 7 16.97 10.54 -6.77
N VAL A 8 16.08 9.54 -6.63
CA VAL A 8 14.62 9.75 -6.73
C VAL A 8 14.02 10.31 -5.44
N ALA A 9 14.52 9.88 -4.27
CA ALA A 9 13.92 10.20 -2.99
C ALA A 9 14.49 11.43 -2.30
N GLN A 10 15.56 12.05 -2.84
CA GLN A 10 16.26 13.19 -2.20
C GLN A 10 15.36 14.40 -1.96
N ASP A 11 14.35 14.61 -2.80
CA ASP A 11 13.43 15.74 -2.69
C ASP A 11 12.28 15.49 -1.68
N VAL A 12 12.19 14.27 -1.14
CA VAL A 12 11.21 13.94 -0.11
C VAL A 12 11.73 14.35 1.25
N ILE A 13 11.40 15.57 1.64
CA ILE A 13 11.76 16.17 2.94
C ILE A 13 10.52 16.59 3.70
N ILE A 14 10.64 16.79 5.00
CA ILE A 14 9.57 17.36 5.83
C ILE A 14 9.51 18.87 5.58
N LYS A 15 8.46 19.35 4.89
CA LYS A 15 8.35 20.77 4.48
C LYS A 15 7.44 21.60 5.35
N GLN A 16 6.48 21.00 6.01
CA GLN A 16 5.46 21.71 6.78
C GLN A 16 5.00 20.87 7.99
N GLU A 17 4.41 21.54 8.97
CA GLU A 17 3.91 20.88 10.16
C GLU A 17 2.67 20.02 9.88
N ASP A 18 1.70 20.58 9.18
CA ASP A 18 0.44 19.91 8.85
C ASP A 18 0.00 20.22 7.41
N CYS A 19 -0.50 19.22 6.70
CA CYS A 19 -1.05 19.36 5.36
C CYS A 19 -2.58 19.52 5.34
N GLY A 20 -3.25 19.46 6.49
CA GLY A 20 -4.71 19.59 6.60
C GLY A 20 -5.48 18.50 5.87
N THR A 21 -4.96 17.26 5.81
CA THR A 21 -5.68 16.17 5.15
C THR A 21 -6.85 15.68 5.99
N ASP A 22 -8.00 15.44 5.34
CA ASP A 22 -9.18 14.84 5.96
C ASP A 22 -9.16 13.31 5.89
N LYS A 23 -8.27 12.75 5.07
CA LYS A 23 -8.16 11.31 4.84
C LYS A 23 -7.26 10.68 5.88
N GLY A 24 -7.75 9.64 6.56
CA GLY A 24 -6.97 8.75 7.39
C GLY A 24 -6.60 7.47 6.63
N TYR A 25 -5.65 6.71 7.19
CA TYR A 25 -5.29 5.37 6.76
C TYR A 25 -5.68 4.39 7.86
N TRP A 26 -6.51 3.39 7.51
CA TRP A 26 -6.94 2.37 8.48
C TRP A 26 -5.79 1.43 8.82
N VAL A 27 -5.59 1.20 10.09
CA VAL A 27 -4.54 0.31 10.61
C VAL A 27 -5.13 -0.67 11.59
N GLU A 28 -4.83 -1.94 11.37
CA GLU A 28 -5.16 -3.09 12.22
C GLU A 28 -3.92 -3.99 12.35
N ALA A 29 -3.93 -4.97 13.22
CA ALA A 29 -2.86 -5.96 13.31
C ALA A 29 -2.76 -6.78 12.01
N ILE A 30 -1.55 -7.03 11.54
CA ILE A 30 -1.33 -7.91 10.38
C ILE A 30 -1.28 -9.35 10.86
N VAL A 31 -2.26 -10.13 10.43
CA VAL A 31 -2.38 -11.55 10.77
C VAL A 31 -2.25 -12.38 9.49
N ASP A 32 -1.42 -13.41 9.54
CA ASP A 32 -1.36 -14.40 8.46
C ASP A 32 -2.65 -15.24 8.47
N ARG A 33 -3.41 -15.15 7.39
CA ARG A 33 -4.69 -15.87 7.24
C ARG A 33 -4.56 -17.40 7.21
N LYS A 34 -3.38 -17.93 6.87
CA LYS A 34 -3.14 -19.38 6.77
C LYS A 34 -2.75 -19.98 8.13
N THR A 35 -1.91 -19.28 8.89
CA THR A 35 -1.36 -19.76 10.15
C THR A 35 -2.04 -19.13 11.37
N ASN A 36 -2.86 -18.09 11.16
CA ASN A 36 -3.49 -17.26 12.20
C ASN A 36 -2.47 -16.68 13.20
N THR A 37 -1.22 -16.49 12.76
CA THR A 37 -0.16 -15.87 13.55
C THR A 37 -0.13 -14.38 13.29
N VAL A 38 0.05 -13.59 14.35
CA VAL A 38 0.23 -12.14 14.24
C VAL A 38 1.64 -11.89 13.71
N ILE A 39 1.75 -11.32 12.50
CA ILE A 39 3.01 -10.93 11.86
C ILE A 39 3.50 -9.61 12.46
N GLU A 40 2.59 -8.63 12.58
CA GLU A 40 2.89 -7.32 13.15
C GLU A 40 1.73 -6.88 14.04
N SER A 41 2.06 -6.50 15.29
CA SER A 41 1.05 -6.13 16.26
C SER A 41 0.47 -4.74 15.96
N LEU A 42 -0.77 -4.49 16.38
CA LEU A 42 -1.35 -3.15 16.30
C LEU A 42 -0.51 -2.13 17.07
N PHE A 43 0.09 -2.52 18.19
CA PHE A 43 0.97 -1.66 18.99
C PHE A 43 2.13 -1.11 18.14
N ASP A 44 2.89 -1.99 17.47
CA ASP A 44 4.07 -1.60 16.68
C ASP A 44 3.69 -0.67 15.51
N ARG A 45 2.49 -0.86 14.96
CA ARG A 45 1.97 -0.05 13.85
C ARG A 45 1.48 1.33 14.28
N LEU A 46 1.06 1.50 15.52
CA LEU A 46 0.53 2.76 16.05
C LEU A 46 1.61 3.66 16.63
N VAL A 47 2.62 3.10 17.29
CA VAL A 47 3.66 3.88 17.97
C VAL A 47 4.35 4.85 17.03
N GLY A 48 4.37 6.14 17.42
CA GLY A 48 5.02 7.20 16.67
C GLY A 48 4.23 7.73 15.48
N ARG A 49 2.93 7.41 15.38
CA ARG A 49 2.00 7.96 14.39
C ARG A 49 1.10 9.02 15.04
N TYR A 50 0.38 9.74 14.20
CA TYR A 50 -0.66 10.67 14.64
C TYR A 50 -2.03 10.04 14.43
N SER A 51 -2.90 10.13 15.42
CA SER A 51 -4.30 9.77 15.29
C SER A 51 -4.98 10.63 14.22
N LYS A 52 -5.93 10.07 13.43
CA LYS A 52 -6.76 10.89 12.55
C LYS A 52 -8.14 11.15 13.13
N GLN A 53 -8.58 10.34 14.05
CA GLN A 53 -9.87 10.45 14.71
C GLN A 53 -9.71 10.25 16.21
N GLU A 54 -10.66 10.75 16.97
CA GLU A 54 -10.79 10.45 18.38
C GLU A 54 -11.01 8.96 18.60
N VAL A 55 -10.30 8.38 19.54
CA VAL A 55 -10.47 6.97 19.94
C VAL A 55 -10.92 6.89 21.38
N THR A 56 -12.06 6.25 21.58
CA THR A 56 -12.67 6.02 22.88
C THR A 56 -12.50 4.56 23.30
N ASP A 57 -12.41 4.33 24.60
CA ASP A 57 -12.46 2.97 25.16
C ASP A 57 -13.85 2.37 24.95
N PRO A 58 -13.99 1.24 24.22
CA PRO A 58 -15.29 0.63 23.98
C PRO A 58 -16.00 0.15 25.26
N LYS A 59 -15.30 0.01 26.39
CA LYS A 59 -15.85 -0.46 27.66
C LYS A 59 -16.26 0.68 28.59
N THR A 60 -15.42 1.71 28.69
CA THR A 60 -15.64 2.84 29.63
C THR A 60 -16.24 4.07 28.97
N GLY A 61 -16.10 4.20 27.63
CA GLY A 61 -16.53 5.38 26.89
C GLY A 61 -15.60 6.60 27.09
N GLU A 62 -14.49 6.44 27.81
CA GLU A 62 -13.51 7.50 28.00
C GLU A 62 -12.66 7.70 26.74
N VAL A 63 -12.32 8.95 26.43
CA VAL A 63 -11.43 9.30 25.33
C VAL A 63 -10.00 8.93 25.70
N ILE A 64 -9.38 8.04 24.92
CA ILE A 64 -7.98 7.62 25.13
C ILE A 64 -7.04 8.57 24.41
N ILE A 65 -7.42 9.02 23.22
CA ILE A 65 -6.62 9.95 22.39
C ILE A 65 -7.55 10.82 21.55
N GLU A 66 -7.19 12.08 21.39
CA GLU A 66 -7.91 13.03 20.54
C GLU A 66 -7.46 12.93 19.06
N SER A 67 -8.22 13.61 18.19
CA SER A 67 -7.86 13.72 16.76
C SER A 67 -6.57 14.54 16.60
N ASP A 68 -5.73 14.12 15.65
CA ASP A 68 -4.45 14.75 15.30
C ASP A 68 -3.43 14.83 16.46
N GLU A 69 -3.55 13.93 17.45
CA GLU A 69 -2.62 13.80 18.58
C GLU A 69 -1.56 12.70 18.29
N PHE A 70 -0.35 12.91 18.85
CA PHE A 70 0.77 11.98 18.69
C PHE A 70 0.62 10.75 19.59
N ILE A 71 0.71 9.55 18.99
CA ILE A 71 0.59 8.27 19.70
C ILE A 71 1.94 7.87 20.29
N SER A 72 2.12 8.13 21.57
CA SER A 72 3.27 7.62 22.32
C SER A 72 3.12 6.13 22.65
N GLU A 73 4.21 5.49 23.09
CA GLU A 73 4.17 4.08 23.53
C GLU A 73 3.15 3.84 24.63
N ALA A 74 3.04 4.76 25.60
CA ALA A 74 2.08 4.65 26.70
C ALA A 74 0.62 4.74 26.21
N ILE A 75 0.34 5.60 25.23
CA ILE A 75 -1.00 5.73 24.64
C ILE A 75 -1.31 4.49 23.81
N ALA A 76 -0.35 4.02 22.99
CA ALA A 76 -0.52 2.80 22.19
C ALA A 76 -0.83 1.56 23.06
N GLN A 77 -0.16 1.42 24.22
CA GLN A 77 -0.47 0.37 25.20
C GLN A 77 -1.89 0.47 25.73
N LYS A 78 -2.38 1.67 26.04
CA LYS A 78 -3.76 1.89 26.50
C LYS A 78 -4.78 1.50 25.43
N ILE A 79 -4.53 1.89 24.15
CA ILE A 79 -5.40 1.56 23.01
C ILE A 79 -5.53 0.05 22.85
N VAL A 80 -4.40 -0.67 22.87
CA VAL A 80 -4.39 -2.13 22.76
C VAL A 80 -5.05 -2.81 23.96
N ALA A 81 -4.79 -2.31 25.20
CA ALA A 81 -5.40 -2.83 26.43
C ALA A 81 -6.92 -2.63 26.48
N ALA A 82 -7.43 -1.54 25.89
CA ALA A 82 -8.87 -1.28 25.73
C ALA A 82 -9.55 -2.25 24.76
N GLY A 83 -8.78 -2.99 23.93
CA GLY A 83 -9.29 -3.96 22.98
C GLY A 83 -9.75 -3.34 21.66
N VAL A 84 -9.18 -2.20 21.27
CA VAL A 84 -9.43 -1.59 19.96
C VAL A 84 -8.77 -2.44 18.88
N GLU A 85 -9.55 -2.90 17.90
CA GLU A 85 -9.07 -3.78 16.82
C GLU A 85 -8.32 -3.02 15.73
N GLY A 86 -8.67 -1.75 15.49
CA GLY A 86 -8.03 -0.88 14.51
C GLY A 86 -8.48 0.56 14.64
N MET A 87 -7.72 1.48 14.02
CA MET A 87 -8.04 2.90 14.03
C MET A 87 -7.50 3.62 12.78
N TYR A 88 -8.02 4.80 12.52
CA TYR A 88 -7.50 5.68 11.48
C TYR A 88 -6.32 6.52 12.00
N ILE A 89 -5.20 6.41 11.31
CA ILE A 89 -3.99 7.19 11.57
C ILE A 89 -3.65 8.11 10.40
N ARG A 90 -2.81 9.11 10.66
CA ARG A 90 -2.20 9.91 9.61
C ARG A 90 -1.06 9.13 8.95
N SER A 91 -0.96 9.23 7.62
CA SER A 91 0.04 8.50 6.84
C SER A 91 0.61 9.36 5.72
N ALA A 92 1.86 9.07 5.33
CA ALA A 92 2.48 9.67 4.16
C ALA A 92 1.69 9.39 2.88
N PHE A 93 0.98 8.26 2.79
CA PHE A 93 0.15 7.90 1.63
C PHE A 93 -1.07 8.80 1.42
N THR A 94 -1.59 9.41 2.49
CA THR A 94 -2.75 10.30 2.44
C THR A 94 -2.38 11.77 2.60
N CYS A 95 -1.08 12.08 2.59
CA CYS A 95 -0.58 13.44 2.75
C CYS A 95 -0.95 14.30 1.53
N LYS A 96 -1.49 15.50 1.77
CA LYS A 96 -1.80 16.49 0.72
C LYS A 96 -0.62 17.39 0.34
N SER A 97 0.56 17.20 0.93
CA SER A 97 1.75 17.99 0.59
C SER A 97 2.16 17.71 -0.86
N ILE A 98 2.35 18.77 -1.66
CA ILE A 98 2.70 18.64 -3.09
C ILE A 98 4.12 18.11 -3.27
N TYR A 99 5.05 18.59 -2.43
CA TYR A 99 6.45 18.15 -2.43
C TYR A 99 6.82 17.70 -1.03
N GLY A 100 7.31 16.46 -0.91
CA GLY A 100 7.68 15.88 0.38
C GLY A 100 6.47 15.47 1.22
N VAL A 101 6.64 15.45 2.52
CA VAL A 101 5.62 14.99 3.49
C VAL A 101 5.53 16.01 4.62
N CYS A 102 4.37 16.15 5.25
CA CYS A 102 4.24 16.96 6.45
C CYS A 102 4.62 16.15 7.70
N LYS A 103 4.99 16.86 8.76
CA LYS A 103 5.42 16.32 10.05
C LYS A 103 4.40 15.34 10.63
N LYS A 104 3.14 15.73 10.73
CA LYS A 104 2.07 14.88 11.28
C LYS A 104 1.81 13.61 10.49
N CYS A 105 1.91 13.68 9.14
CA CYS A 105 1.72 12.49 8.30
C CYS A 105 2.91 11.53 8.32
N TYR A 106 4.10 12.03 8.61
CA TYR A 106 5.29 11.21 8.78
C TYR A 106 5.36 10.60 10.17
N GLY A 107 5.25 11.43 11.22
CA GLY A 107 5.26 11.03 12.63
C GLY A 107 6.65 11.00 13.24
N ARG A 108 7.04 9.87 13.84
CA ARG A 108 8.25 9.71 14.63
C ARG A 108 9.52 9.63 13.77
N ASN A 109 10.56 10.35 14.17
CA ASN A 109 11.91 10.13 13.70
C ASN A 109 12.46 8.82 14.28
N MET A 110 12.88 7.91 13.41
CA MET A 110 13.31 6.56 13.79
C MET A 110 14.63 6.55 14.57
N ALA A 111 15.48 7.57 14.40
CA ALA A 111 16.77 7.64 15.08
C ALA A 111 16.64 8.16 16.51
N THR A 112 15.80 9.18 16.72
CA THR A 112 15.65 9.84 18.04
C THR A 112 14.46 9.35 18.84
N GLY A 113 13.51 8.66 18.21
CA GLY A 113 12.24 8.25 18.81
C GLY A 113 11.26 9.39 19.08
N LYS A 114 11.67 10.64 18.82
CA LYS A 114 10.84 11.84 18.98
C LYS A 114 10.13 12.19 17.69
N ASP A 115 9.25 13.17 17.76
CA ASP A 115 8.58 13.72 16.61
C ASP A 115 9.59 14.32 15.61
N VAL A 116 9.34 14.11 14.31
CA VAL A 116 10.24 14.57 13.24
C VAL A 116 10.25 16.09 13.15
N GLU A 117 11.38 16.69 12.79
CA GLU A 117 11.53 18.12 12.60
C GLU A 117 11.34 18.54 11.14
N VAL A 118 10.89 19.77 10.93
CA VAL A 118 10.77 20.36 9.58
C VAL A 118 12.18 20.55 9.01
N GLY A 119 12.37 20.13 7.74
CA GLY A 119 13.66 20.15 7.06
C GLY A 119 14.39 18.82 7.03
N GLU A 120 13.88 17.79 7.73
CA GLU A 120 14.52 16.47 7.76
C GLU A 120 14.36 15.72 6.44
N ALA A 121 15.47 15.15 5.93
CA ALA A 121 15.55 14.46 4.65
C ALA A 121 15.11 12.98 4.79
N VAL A 122 13.84 12.76 5.05
CA VAL A 122 13.26 11.42 5.30
C VAL A 122 13.34 10.48 4.09
N GLY A 123 13.33 11.03 2.88
CA GLY A 123 13.46 10.25 1.65
C GLY A 123 14.84 9.61 1.51
N ILE A 124 15.91 10.34 1.85
CA ILE A 124 17.28 9.80 1.85
C ILE A 124 17.41 8.69 2.90
N MET A 125 16.88 8.89 4.10
CA MET A 125 16.90 7.87 5.15
C MET A 125 16.16 6.60 4.71
N ALA A 126 14.99 6.73 4.08
CA ALA A 126 14.26 5.61 3.55
C ALA A 126 15.04 4.88 2.43
N ALA A 127 15.65 5.63 1.50
CA ALA A 127 16.45 5.07 0.42
C ALA A 127 17.67 4.28 0.95
N GLN A 128 18.34 4.80 1.97
CA GLN A 128 19.46 4.14 2.61
C GLN A 128 19.02 2.87 3.35
N SER A 129 17.93 2.93 4.09
CA SER A 129 17.37 1.79 4.83
C SER A 129 16.91 0.65 3.93
N ILE A 130 16.40 0.97 2.73
CA ILE A 130 16.03 -0.02 1.71
C ILE A 130 17.27 -0.54 0.98
N GLY A 131 18.22 0.34 0.69
CA GLY A 131 19.39 0.05 -0.12
C GLY A 131 20.47 -0.75 0.61
N GLU A 132 20.63 -0.56 1.93
CA GLU A 132 21.62 -1.28 2.71
C GLU A 132 21.39 -2.81 2.67
N PRO A 133 20.23 -3.36 3.08
CA PRO A 133 19.99 -4.79 2.98
C PRO A 133 19.85 -5.26 1.53
N GLY A 134 19.55 -4.35 0.59
CA GLY A 134 19.44 -4.64 -0.82
C GLY A 134 20.67 -5.26 -1.44
N THR A 135 21.86 -4.79 -1.04
CA THR A 135 23.13 -5.34 -1.51
C THR A 135 23.35 -6.78 -1.04
N GLN A 136 22.90 -7.11 0.17
CA GLN A 136 23.02 -8.46 0.73
C GLN A 136 21.98 -9.42 0.13
N LEU A 137 20.75 -8.95 -0.12
CA LEU A 137 19.67 -9.74 -0.71
C LEU A 137 19.89 -10.03 -2.19
N THR A 138 20.46 -9.10 -2.98
CA THR A 138 20.80 -9.35 -4.39
C THR A 138 21.82 -10.46 -4.55
N MET A 139 22.76 -10.61 -3.63
CA MET A 139 23.71 -11.74 -3.65
C MET A 139 23.02 -13.09 -3.37
N ARG A 140 21.89 -13.12 -2.67
CA ARG A 140 21.13 -14.35 -2.38
C ARG A 140 20.08 -14.69 -3.45
N THR A 141 19.51 -13.71 -4.13
CA THR A 141 18.47 -13.95 -5.14
C THR A 141 19.01 -14.48 -6.47
N PHE A 142 20.31 -14.35 -6.74
CA PHE A 142 20.94 -15.02 -7.88
C PHE A 142 20.93 -16.55 -7.77
N HIS A 143 20.76 -17.10 -6.56
CA HIS A 143 20.74 -18.54 -6.30
C HIS A 143 19.34 -19.14 -6.14
N THR A 144 18.33 -18.29 -5.96
CA THR A 144 16.94 -18.74 -5.89
C THR A 144 16.26 -18.30 -7.18
N GLY A 145 16.37 -19.11 -8.21
CA GLY A 145 15.55 -18.99 -9.41
C GLY A 145 14.09 -18.85 -8.96
N GLY A 146 13.35 -17.91 -9.56
CA GLY A 146 12.04 -17.52 -9.11
C GLY A 146 11.21 -18.71 -8.66
N VAL A 147 10.73 -18.65 -7.44
CA VAL A 147 9.77 -19.62 -6.94
C VAL A 147 8.49 -19.33 -7.73
N ALA A 148 8.24 -20.16 -8.75
CA ALA A 148 6.95 -20.20 -9.40
C ALA A 148 5.94 -20.56 -8.31
N SER A 149 5.16 -19.57 -7.88
CA SER A 149 4.03 -19.81 -7.00
C SER A 149 3.09 -20.75 -7.74
N ALA A 150 2.59 -21.79 -7.09
CA ALA A 150 1.68 -22.77 -7.66
C ALA A 150 0.35 -22.14 -8.21
N ASP A 151 0.11 -20.87 -7.95
CA ASP A 151 -1.04 -20.08 -8.40
C ASP A 151 -0.80 -19.24 -9.68
N GLY A 152 0.21 -19.58 -10.48
CA GLY A 152 0.31 -19.12 -11.88
C GLY A 152 0.68 -17.64 -12.12
N GLY A 153 0.99 -16.86 -11.10
CA GLY A 153 1.41 -15.46 -11.26
C GLY A 153 2.92 -15.29 -11.09
N ASP A 154 3.62 -14.87 -12.13
CA ASP A 154 5.02 -14.42 -12.06
C ASP A 154 5.06 -13.00 -11.46
N ILE A 155 4.59 -12.88 -10.20
CA ILE A 155 4.58 -11.61 -9.49
C ILE A 155 5.96 -11.37 -8.90
N THR A 156 6.65 -10.38 -9.43
CA THR A 156 7.94 -9.93 -8.91
C THR A 156 7.77 -9.31 -7.53
N GLN A 157 8.39 -9.89 -6.52
CA GLN A 157 8.29 -9.45 -5.12
C GLN A 157 9.62 -8.89 -4.62
N CYS A 158 9.57 -8.24 -3.45
CA CYS A 158 10.73 -7.68 -2.75
C CYS A 158 11.50 -6.62 -3.56
N LEU A 159 12.82 -6.65 -3.51
CA LEU A 159 13.71 -5.65 -4.13
C LEU A 159 13.58 -5.51 -5.65
N PRO A 160 13.45 -6.59 -6.44
CA PRO A 160 13.21 -6.47 -7.89
C PRO A 160 11.95 -5.67 -8.19
N ARG A 161 10.90 -5.81 -7.39
CA ARG A 161 9.67 -5.04 -7.55
C ARG A 161 9.86 -3.56 -7.20
N VAL A 162 10.62 -3.26 -6.16
CA VAL A 162 11.00 -1.89 -5.82
C VAL A 162 11.77 -1.24 -6.98
N GLU A 163 12.73 -1.97 -7.57
CA GLU A 163 13.49 -1.49 -8.71
C GLU A 163 12.62 -1.22 -9.94
N GLU A 164 11.69 -2.12 -10.27
CA GLU A 164 10.72 -1.92 -11.36
C GLU A 164 9.88 -0.66 -11.16
N LEU A 165 9.38 -0.43 -9.94
CA LEU A 165 8.58 0.75 -9.62
C LEU A 165 9.37 2.05 -9.74
N PHE A 166 10.61 2.10 -9.23
CA PHE A 166 11.46 3.29 -9.29
C PHE A 166 11.96 3.58 -10.70
N GLU A 167 12.18 2.57 -11.52
CA GLU A 167 12.58 2.74 -12.91
C GLU A 167 11.38 2.88 -13.88
N ALA A 168 10.15 2.82 -13.35
CA ALA A 168 8.92 2.84 -14.14
C ALA A 168 8.92 1.79 -15.28
N ARG A 169 9.49 0.62 -15.02
CA ARG A 169 9.49 -0.50 -15.98
C ARG A 169 8.10 -1.10 -16.07
N CYS A 170 7.71 -1.51 -17.27
CA CYS A 170 6.51 -2.32 -17.45
C CYS A 170 6.73 -3.69 -16.78
N PRO A 171 5.87 -4.11 -15.84
CA PRO A 171 5.95 -5.44 -15.24
C PRO A 171 5.68 -6.52 -16.27
N LYS A 172 6.18 -7.74 -16.06
CA LYS A 172 5.95 -8.87 -16.97
C LYS A 172 4.48 -9.29 -17.04
N GLY A 173 3.80 -9.27 -15.87
CA GLY A 173 2.38 -9.54 -15.79
C GLY A 173 1.59 -8.23 -15.66
N VAL A 174 1.27 -7.57 -16.76
CA VAL A 174 0.49 -6.33 -16.73
C VAL A 174 -0.99 -6.65 -16.58
N ALA A 175 -1.66 -5.99 -15.61
CA ALA A 175 -3.10 -6.06 -15.50
C ALA A 175 -3.78 -5.47 -16.73
N VAL A 176 -4.79 -6.14 -17.24
CA VAL A 176 -5.64 -5.59 -18.30
C VAL A 176 -6.64 -4.63 -17.65
N LEU A 177 -6.68 -3.41 -18.19
CA LEU A 177 -7.57 -2.35 -17.71
C LEU A 177 -8.78 -2.21 -18.64
N ALA A 178 -9.92 -1.84 -18.07
CA ALA A 178 -11.09 -1.46 -18.83
C ALA A 178 -10.81 -0.17 -19.63
N GLN A 179 -11.05 -0.19 -20.91
CA GLN A 179 -10.83 0.97 -21.79
C GLN A 179 -12.02 1.95 -21.73
N ILE A 180 -13.21 1.44 -21.44
CA ILE A 180 -14.44 2.22 -21.34
C ILE A 180 -15.14 1.94 -20.01
N SER A 181 -15.91 2.91 -19.54
CA SER A 181 -16.86 2.70 -18.45
C SER A 181 -18.14 2.09 -18.99
N GLY A 182 -18.63 1.04 -18.36
CA GLY A 182 -19.82 0.33 -18.81
C GLY A 182 -20.16 -0.87 -17.94
N GLU A 183 -20.99 -1.76 -18.47
CA GLU A 183 -21.39 -3.01 -17.85
C GLU A 183 -20.73 -4.19 -18.54
N ILE A 184 -20.34 -5.20 -17.80
CA ILE A 184 -19.80 -6.45 -18.35
C ILE A 184 -20.95 -7.27 -18.92
N THR A 185 -21.01 -7.39 -20.24
CA THR A 185 -22.09 -8.06 -20.95
C THR A 185 -21.85 -9.56 -21.06
N SER A 186 -20.61 -9.98 -21.33
CA SER A 186 -20.25 -11.41 -21.38
C SER A 186 -18.83 -11.66 -20.90
N ILE A 187 -18.62 -12.86 -20.34
CA ILE A 187 -17.32 -13.43 -20.02
C ILE A 187 -17.32 -14.84 -20.63
N GLU A 188 -16.57 -15.02 -21.71
CA GLU A 188 -16.51 -16.29 -22.43
C GLU A 188 -15.10 -16.89 -22.36
N GLN A 189 -15.02 -18.19 -22.15
CA GLN A 189 -13.75 -18.90 -22.19
C GLN A 189 -13.53 -19.39 -23.63
N VAL A 190 -12.39 -18.99 -24.20
CA VAL A 190 -11.96 -19.37 -25.55
C VAL A 190 -10.73 -20.29 -25.42
N GLU A 191 -10.40 -21.05 -26.45
CA GLU A 191 -9.23 -21.96 -26.44
C GLU A 191 -7.92 -21.28 -26.04
N THR A 192 -7.76 -19.98 -26.31
CA THR A 192 -6.55 -19.19 -26.01
C THR A 192 -6.62 -18.38 -24.72
N GLY A 193 -7.78 -18.33 -24.03
CA GLY A 193 -7.96 -17.49 -22.85
C GLY A 193 -9.41 -17.17 -22.53
N TYR A 194 -9.63 -15.95 -22.08
CA TYR A 194 -10.96 -15.40 -21.79
C TYR A 194 -11.21 -14.15 -22.64
N GLU A 195 -12.44 -13.98 -23.10
CA GLU A 195 -12.92 -12.75 -23.71
C GLU A 195 -13.94 -12.10 -22.77
N VAL A 196 -13.64 -10.87 -22.34
CA VAL A 196 -14.52 -10.06 -21.50
C VAL A 196 -15.03 -8.90 -22.34
N VAL A 197 -16.34 -8.81 -22.49
CA VAL A 197 -16.98 -7.73 -23.24
C VAL A 197 -17.52 -6.70 -22.27
N VAL A 198 -17.02 -5.47 -22.39
CA VAL A 198 -17.53 -4.31 -21.66
C VAL A 198 -18.29 -3.43 -22.64
N SER A 199 -19.54 -3.11 -22.33
CA SER A 199 -20.39 -2.30 -23.19
C SER A 199 -21.02 -1.15 -22.43
N ASN A 200 -21.21 -0.04 -23.14
CA ASN A 200 -22.01 1.10 -22.71
C ASN A 200 -23.01 1.48 -23.83
N ASP A 201 -23.78 2.56 -23.61
CA ASP A 201 -24.80 3.02 -24.55
C ASP A 201 -24.25 3.41 -25.94
N LYS A 202 -22.93 3.56 -26.10
CA LYS A 202 -22.29 4.07 -27.33
C LYS A 202 -21.42 3.03 -28.03
N GLU A 203 -20.73 2.19 -27.28
CA GLU A 203 -19.73 1.28 -27.81
C GLU A 203 -19.57 0.01 -26.95
N SER A 204 -19.01 -1.02 -27.55
CA SER A 204 -18.70 -2.28 -26.90
C SER A 204 -17.27 -2.68 -27.24
N ILE A 205 -16.44 -2.98 -26.22
CA ILE A 205 -15.05 -3.36 -26.39
C ILE A 205 -14.83 -4.75 -25.82
N VAL A 206 -14.14 -5.58 -26.63
CA VAL A 206 -13.75 -6.95 -26.24
C VAL A 206 -12.31 -6.94 -25.74
N HIS A 207 -12.13 -7.30 -24.46
CA HIS A 207 -10.83 -7.49 -23.86
C HIS A 207 -10.43 -8.96 -23.93
N LYS A 208 -9.33 -9.27 -24.65
CA LYS A 208 -8.78 -10.63 -24.75
C LYS A 208 -7.76 -10.85 -23.64
N LEU A 209 -7.97 -11.88 -22.85
CA LEU A 209 -7.15 -12.25 -21.71
C LEU A 209 -6.51 -13.61 -21.97
N SER A 210 -5.24 -13.79 -21.57
CA SER A 210 -4.60 -15.10 -21.62
C SER A 210 -5.08 -16.00 -20.47
N LEU A 211 -4.95 -17.33 -20.62
CA LEU A 211 -5.31 -18.30 -19.56
C LEU A 211 -4.56 -18.10 -18.25
N VAL A 212 -3.39 -17.46 -18.28
CA VAL A 212 -2.55 -17.18 -17.10
C VAL A 212 -3.04 -15.97 -16.31
N GLN A 213 -3.84 -15.10 -16.93
CA GLN A 213 -4.36 -13.88 -16.32
C GLN A 213 -5.67 -14.18 -15.59
N ALA A 214 -5.62 -14.28 -14.28
CA ALA A 214 -6.81 -14.50 -13.45
C ALA A 214 -7.75 -13.27 -13.51
N ILE A 215 -9.01 -13.52 -13.87
CA ILE A 215 -10.07 -12.51 -13.78
C ILE A 215 -10.37 -12.26 -12.30
N ARG A 216 -10.57 -11.01 -11.92
CA ARG A 216 -10.89 -10.66 -10.53
C ARG A 216 -12.19 -11.29 -10.06
N PRO A 217 -12.25 -11.87 -8.84
CA PRO A 217 -13.39 -12.67 -8.38
C PRO A 217 -14.73 -11.94 -8.32
N TRP A 218 -14.71 -10.61 -8.20
CA TRP A 218 -15.93 -9.80 -8.15
C TRP A 218 -16.43 -9.37 -9.53
N LEU A 219 -15.65 -9.56 -10.59
CA LEU A 219 -16.09 -9.27 -11.95
C LEU A 219 -16.99 -10.40 -12.43
N LYS A 220 -18.28 -10.10 -12.49
CA LYS A 220 -19.33 -11.01 -13.00
C LYS A 220 -20.08 -10.30 -14.10
N VAL A 221 -20.74 -11.07 -14.94
CA VAL A 221 -21.68 -10.52 -15.94
C VAL A 221 -22.75 -9.69 -15.21
N GLY A 222 -22.98 -8.47 -15.68
CA GLY A 222 -23.84 -7.47 -15.03
C GLY A 222 -23.13 -6.54 -14.06
N ALA A 223 -21.81 -6.70 -13.82
CA ALA A 223 -21.06 -5.78 -12.98
C ALA A 223 -20.70 -4.49 -13.72
N THR A 224 -20.85 -3.35 -13.06
CA THR A 224 -20.43 -2.05 -13.57
C THR A 224 -18.94 -1.86 -13.34
N ILE A 225 -18.23 -1.34 -14.35
CA ILE A 225 -16.79 -1.08 -14.32
C ILE A 225 -16.52 0.32 -14.88
N GLU A 226 -15.54 1.03 -14.30
CA GLU A 226 -15.11 2.33 -14.78
C GLU A 226 -13.88 2.21 -15.70
N ALA A 227 -13.71 3.17 -16.60
CA ALA A 227 -12.51 3.23 -17.44
C ALA A 227 -11.25 3.37 -16.58
N GLY A 228 -10.26 2.48 -16.77
CA GLY A 228 -9.05 2.40 -15.96
C GLY A 228 -9.10 1.38 -14.83
N ASP A 229 -10.26 0.79 -14.54
CA ASP A 229 -10.36 -0.30 -13.57
C ASP A 229 -9.69 -1.58 -14.08
N LYS A 230 -9.17 -2.37 -13.14
CA LYS A 230 -8.48 -3.62 -13.46
C LYS A 230 -9.48 -4.75 -13.72
N ILE A 231 -9.39 -5.36 -14.88
CA ILE A 231 -10.13 -6.58 -15.24
C ILE A 231 -9.42 -7.82 -14.68
N THR A 232 -8.07 -7.84 -14.75
CA THR A 232 -7.25 -8.93 -14.23
C THR A 232 -6.38 -8.48 -13.06
N GLU A 233 -5.88 -9.43 -12.31
CA GLU A 233 -4.77 -9.18 -11.40
C GLU A 233 -3.47 -9.19 -12.20
N GLY A 234 -2.67 -8.19 -12.06
CA GLY A 234 -1.38 -8.06 -12.72
C GLY A 234 -0.23 -8.51 -11.85
#